data_6d4b0e36d5ab47d0095eba2917fb6f10
#
_entry.id   6d4b0e36d5ab47d0095eba2917fb6f10
#
_cell.length_a   1.000
_cell.length_b   1.000
_cell.length_c   1.000
_cell.angle_alpha   90.00
_cell.angle_beta   90.00
_cell.angle_gamma   90.00
#
_symmetry.space_group_name_H-M   'P 1'
#
loop_
_entity.id
_entity.type
_entity.pdbx_description
1 polymer ?
#
loop_
_entity_poly.entity_id
_entity_poly.type
_entity_poly.pdbx_seq_one_letter_code
_entity_poly.pdbx_strand_id
1 'polypeptide(L)'
;MTAPAFPQRRILVVDDEPLVCDAVRLMLDFDGHQVQTANSGREALALVEKTKFDLVITDFEMPAMKGDELTARIKARNPNQPVVMITAYAELLRSSGKPLDGVDFMISKPFLLENLREAIAKVTPAQAPENAPDPVHGGAS
;
A
#
# COMPACT_ATOMS: atom_id res chain seq x y z
N MET A 1 4.19 26.35 -10.34
CA MET A 1 3.98 25.23 -9.44
C MET A 1 4.56 23.97 -10.06
N THR A 2 5.32 23.26 -9.28
CA THR A 2 5.98 22.06 -9.79
C THR A 2 5.07 20.85 -9.62
N ALA A 3 5.07 19.98 -10.61
CA ALA A 3 4.37 18.73 -10.50
C ALA A 3 5.03 17.87 -9.42
N PRO A 4 4.27 16.99 -8.76
CA PRO A 4 4.86 16.07 -7.81
C PRO A 4 5.94 15.21 -8.47
N ALA A 5 6.97 14.89 -7.72
CA ALA A 5 8.06 14.08 -8.22
C ALA A 5 7.64 12.64 -8.49
N PHE A 6 6.54 12.20 -7.91
CA PHE A 6 6.06 10.82 -7.99
C PHE A 6 4.64 10.80 -8.52
N PRO A 7 4.26 9.73 -9.25
CA PRO A 7 2.87 9.59 -9.65
C PRO A 7 1.97 9.55 -8.42
N GLN A 8 0.89 10.30 -8.47
CA GLN A 8 -0.05 10.34 -7.36
C GLN A 8 -0.85 9.05 -7.30
N ARG A 9 -0.99 8.51 -6.09
CA ARG A 9 -1.73 7.28 -5.86
C ARG A 9 -2.78 7.50 -4.79
N ARG A 10 -3.83 6.71 -4.85
CA ARG A 10 -4.81 6.68 -3.78
C ARG A 10 -4.47 5.50 -2.89
N ILE A 11 -4.11 5.79 -1.65
CA ILE A 11 -3.51 4.79 -0.76
C ILE A 11 -4.35 4.66 0.50
N LEU A 12 -4.62 3.41 0.90
CA LEU A 12 -5.25 3.11 2.17
C LEU A 12 -4.17 2.65 3.13
N VAL A 13 -4.11 3.27 4.30
CA VAL A 13 -3.15 2.91 5.36
C VAL A 13 -3.92 2.31 6.51
N VAL A 14 -3.55 1.10 6.91
CA VAL A 14 -4.25 0.36 7.97
C VAL A 14 -3.30 0.07 9.11
N ASP A 15 -3.63 0.56 10.29
CA ASP A 15 -2.85 0.31 11.51
C ASP A 15 -3.77 0.58 12.69
N ASP A 16 -3.72 -0.30 13.70
CA ASP A 16 -4.58 -0.12 14.87
C ASP A 16 -4.13 1.04 15.76
N GLU A 17 -2.93 1.57 15.52
CA GLU A 17 -2.44 2.73 16.23
C GLU A 17 -2.66 4.00 15.40
N PRO A 18 -3.57 4.89 15.82
CA PRO A 18 -3.86 6.09 15.02
C PRO A 18 -2.63 6.97 14.79
N LEU A 19 -1.71 7.01 15.74
CA LEU A 19 -0.51 7.83 15.56
C LEU A 19 0.38 7.31 14.45
N VAL A 20 0.43 5.99 14.27
CA VAL A 20 1.20 5.41 13.16
C VAL A 20 0.51 5.77 11.83
N CYS A 21 -0.80 5.65 11.78
CA CYS A 21 -1.55 6.06 10.59
C CYS A 21 -1.27 7.51 10.25
N ASP A 22 -1.29 8.37 11.24
CA ASP A 22 -1.04 9.81 11.01
C ASP A 22 0.37 10.05 10.48
N ALA A 23 1.36 9.34 11.04
CA ALA A 23 2.74 9.52 10.60
C ALA A 23 2.92 9.08 9.15
N VAL A 24 2.38 7.91 8.81
CA VAL A 24 2.48 7.41 7.44
C VAL A 24 1.73 8.34 6.48
N ARG A 25 0.57 8.81 6.90
CA ARG A 25 -0.22 9.73 6.09
C ARG A 25 0.56 11.01 5.78
N LEU A 26 1.22 11.58 6.80
CA LEU A 26 2.02 12.78 6.57
C LEU A 26 3.13 12.55 5.56
N MET A 27 3.79 11.42 5.66
CA MET A 27 4.85 11.08 4.73
C MET A 27 4.32 10.97 3.30
N LEU A 28 3.20 10.30 3.14
CA LEU A 28 2.61 10.08 1.82
C LEU A 28 1.98 11.35 1.26
N ASP A 29 1.36 12.16 2.12
CA ASP A 29 0.84 13.46 1.71
C ASP A 29 1.95 14.34 1.18
N PHE A 30 3.13 14.28 1.80
CA PHE A 30 4.28 15.05 1.36
C PHE A 30 4.62 14.75 -0.09
N ASP A 31 4.43 13.51 -0.51
CA ASP A 31 4.70 13.10 -1.89
C ASP A 31 3.50 13.30 -2.82
N GLY A 32 2.40 13.86 -2.32
CA GLY A 32 1.25 14.21 -3.14
C GLY A 32 0.20 13.13 -3.28
N HIS A 33 0.30 12.04 -2.52
CA HIS A 33 -0.68 10.96 -2.60
C HIS A 33 -1.97 11.34 -1.87
N GLN A 34 -3.07 10.71 -2.25
CA GLN A 34 -4.33 10.82 -1.55
C GLN A 34 -4.43 9.65 -0.58
N VAL A 35 -4.55 9.95 0.72
CA VAL A 35 -4.43 8.91 1.73
C VAL A 35 -5.71 8.85 2.57
N GLN A 36 -6.22 7.64 2.74
CA GLN A 36 -7.25 7.35 3.74
C GLN A 36 -6.67 6.39 4.75
N THR A 37 -7.17 6.44 5.97
CA THR A 37 -6.66 5.57 7.03
C THR A 37 -7.79 4.73 7.60
N ALA A 38 -7.43 3.56 8.10
CA ALA A 38 -8.33 2.66 8.82
C ALA A 38 -7.59 2.13 10.03
N ASN A 39 -8.30 1.95 11.13
CA ASN A 39 -7.67 1.51 12.38
C ASN A 39 -7.97 0.05 12.70
N SER A 40 -8.55 -0.68 11.76
CA SER A 40 -8.81 -2.11 11.92
C SER A 40 -8.97 -2.75 10.55
N GLY A 41 -8.84 -4.06 10.50
CA GLY A 41 -9.10 -4.79 9.27
C GLY A 41 -10.54 -4.66 8.80
N ARG A 42 -11.47 -4.66 9.75
CA ARG A 42 -12.88 -4.51 9.42
C ARG A 42 -13.16 -3.16 8.76
N GLU A 43 -12.61 -2.11 9.34
CA GLU A 43 -12.77 -0.77 8.77
C GLU A 43 -12.14 -0.69 7.38
N ALA A 44 -10.97 -1.30 7.23
CA ALA A 44 -10.29 -1.32 5.93
C ALA A 44 -11.13 -2.02 4.88
N LEU A 45 -11.73 -3.17 5.22
CA LEU A 45 -12.55 -3.90 4.27
C LEU A 45 -13.77 -3.09 3.85
N ALA A 46 -14.37 -2.36 4.77
CA ALA A 46 -15.50 -1.50 4.44
C ALA A 46 -15.09 -0.41 3.45
N LEU A 47 -13.90 0.13 3.62
CA LEU A 47 -13.40 1.17 2.72
C LEU A 47 -13.07 0.64 1.33
N VAL A 48 -12.45 -0.54 1.23
CA VAL A 48 -12.11 -1.08 -0.09
C VAL A 48 -13.36 -1.49 -0.88
N GLU A 49 -14.47 -1.71 -0.20
CA GLU A 49 -15.73 -1.98 -0.90
C GLU A 49 -16.29 -0.73 -1.57
N LYS A 50 -16.02 0.42 -1.00
CA LYS A 50 -16.60 1.68 -1.47
C LYS A 50 -15.67 2.47 -2.36
N THR A 51 -14.36 2.27 -2.22
CA THR A 51 -13.37 3.11 -2.86
C THR A 51 -12.30 2.25 -3.50
N LYS A 52 -11.91 2.61 -4.70
CA LYS A 52 -10.78 1.95 -5.35
C LYS A 52 -9.49 2.59 -4.88
N PHE A 53 -8.59 1.77 -4.39
CA PHE A 53 -7.26 2.20 -3.98
C PHE A 53 -6.22 1.63 -4.93
N ASP A 54 -5.19 2.42 -5.18
CA ASP A 54 -4.05 1.95 -5.98
C ASP A 54 -3.15 1.05 -5.14
N LEU A 55 -3.20 1.22 -3.81
CA LEU A 55 -2.32 0.50 -2.91
C LEU A 55 -2.94 0.44 -1.53
N VAL A 56 -2.79 -0.70 -0.86
CA VAL A 56 -3.12 -0.85 0.56
C VAL A 56 -1.82 -1.10 1.31
N ILE A 57 -1.57 -0.31 2.34
CA ILE A 57 -0.43 -0.51 3.25
C ILE A 57 -1.02 -0.91 4.59
N THR A 58 -0.67 -2.09 5.08
CA THR A 58 -1.23 -2.58 6.33
C THR A 58 -0.15 -3.01 7.30
N ASP A 59 -0.38 -2.74 8.59
CA ASP A 59 0.41 -3.32 9.65
C ASP A 59 0.09 -4.81 9.74
N PHE A 60 1.04 -5.60 10.21
CA PHE A 60 0.83 -7.03 10.42
C PHE A 60 0.14 -7.29 11.76
N GLU A 61 0.66 -6.67 12.83
CA GLU A 61 0.19 -6.92 14.19
C GLU A 61 -1.00 -6.02 14.51
N MET A 62 -2.19 -6.57 14.37
CA MET A 62 -3.43 -5.87 14.71
C MET A 62 -4.33 -6.82 15.47
N PRO A 63 -5.14 -6.28 16.41
CA PRO A 63 -6.11 -7.14 17.12
C PRO A 63 -7.21 -7.59 16.18
N ALA A 64 -7.80 -8.71 16.49
CA ALA A 64 -8.95 -9.31 15.81
C ALA A 64 -8.62 -9.81 14.40
N MET A 65 -8.12 -8.97 13.54
CA MET A 65 -7.77 -9.36 12.18
C MET A 65 -6.37 -8.87 11.90
N LYS A 66 -5.43 -9.81 11.77
CA LYS A 66 -4.06 -9.46 11.45
C LYS A 66 -3.90 -9.07 9.99
N GLY A 67 -2.77 -8.45 9.67
CA GLY A 67 -2.53 -7.95 8.32
C GLY A 67 -2.56 -9.04 7.25
N ASP A 68 -2.12 -10.25 7.58
CA ASP A 68 -2.14 -11.35 6.61
C ASP A 68 -3.57 -11.80 6.32
N GLU A 69 -4.42 -11.85 7.32
CA GLU A 69 -5.83 -12.17 7.09
C GLU A 69 -6.51 -11.07 6.29
N LEU A 70 -6.23 -9.82 6.62
CA LEU A 70 -6.77 -8.70 5.85
C LEU A 70 -6.34 -8.79 4.40
N THR A 71 -5.06 -9.06 4.16
CA THR A 71 -4.53 -9.20 2.81
C THR A 71 -5.27 -10.30 2.05
N ALA A 72 -5.47 -11.46 2.69
CA ALA A 72 -6.16 -12.56 2.05
C ALA A 72 -7.59 -12.18 1.65
N ARG A 73 -8.28 -11.46 2.53
CA ARG A 73 -9.65 -11.04 2.24
C ARG A 73 -9.72 -10.02 1.12
N ILE A 74 -8.76 -9.09 1.09
CA ILE A 74 -8.70 -8.11 0.02
C ILE A 74 -8.42 -8.80 -1.31
N LYS A 75 -7.45 -9.71 -1.33
CA LYS A 75 -7.06 -10.40 -2.57
C LYS A 75 -8.18 -11.34 -3.06
N ALA A 76 -8.99 -11.85 -2.15
CA ALA A 76 -10.14 -12.67 -2.56
C ALA A 76 -11.13 -11.86 -3.38
N ARG A 77 -11.25 -10.58 -3.08
CA ARG A 77 -12.16 -9.69 -3.83
C ARG A 77 -11.50 -9.13 -5.07
N ASN A 78 -10.23 -8.80 -4.97
CA ASN A 78 -9.49 -8.21 -6.09
C ASN A 78 -8.06 -8.73 -6.07
N PRO A 79 -7.78 -9.81 -6.80
CA PRO A 79 -6.44 -10.41 -6.80
C PRO A 79 -5.34 -9.46 -7.29
N ASN A 80 -5.71 -8.42 -8.01
CA ASN A 80 -4.74 -7.46 -8.55
C ASN A 80 -4.49 -6.28 -7.64
N GLN A 81 -5.14 -6.22 -6.47
CA GLN A 81 -4.93 -5.13 -5.54
C GLN A 81 -3.53 -5.21 -4.93
N PRO A 82 -2.67 -4.21 -5.15
CA PRO A 82 -1.35 -4.22 -4.51
C PRO A 82 -1.48 -4.05 -2.99
N VAL A 83 -0.72 -4.84 -2.26
CA VAL A 83 -0.70 -4.78 -0.80
C VAL A 83 0.73 -4.78 -0.31
N VAL A 84 1.07 -3.79 0.52
CA VAL A 84 2.35 -3.69 1.21
C VAL A 84 2.09 -3.92 2.70
N MET A 85 2.93 -4.74 3.31
CA MET A 85 2.83 -5.02 4.73
C MET A 85 3.98 -4.39 5.49
N ILE A 86 3.68 -3.74 6.61
CA ILE A 86 4.68 -3.17 7.49
C ILE A 86 4.69 -3.99 8.77
N THR A 87 5.87 -4.41 9.23
CA THR A 87 5.96 -5.23 10.43
C THR A 87 7.33 -5.11 11.08
N ALA A 88 7.35 -5.23 12.41
CA ALA A 88 8.61 -5.31 13.15
C ALA A 88 9.29 -6.66 12.96
N TYR A 89 8.58 -7.64 12.41
CA TYR A 89 9.06 -9.01 12.29
C TYR A 89 9.37 -9.42 10.86
N ALA A 90 9.69 -8.45 9.99
CA ALA A 90 9.90 -8.73 8.57
C ALA A 90 10.99 -9.78 8.34
N GLU A 91 12.11 -9.67 9.06
CA GLU A 91 13.20 -10.63 8.90
C GLU A 91 12.78 -12.04 9.33
N LEU A 92 12.08 -12.13 10.46
CA LEU A 92 11.60 -13.42 10.93
C LEU A 92 10.63 -14.05 9.95
N LEU A 93 9.72 -13.24 9.40
CA LEU A 93 8.75 -13.74 8.44
C LEU A 93 9.42 -14.19 7.15
N ARG A 94 10.43 -13.46 6.69
CA ARG A 94 11.16 -13.86 5.48
C ARG A 94 11.92 -15.15 5.70
N SER A 95 12.57 -15.30 6.85
CA SER A 95 13.41 -16.47 7.11
C SER A 95 12.61 -17.70 7.50
N SER A 96 11.33 -17.56 7.76
CA SER A 96 10.48 -18.71 8.10
C SER A 96 10.25 -19.63 6.92
N GLY A 97 10.57 -19.18 5.71
CA GLY A 97 10.33 -19.95 4.50
C GLY A 97 8.87 -20.01 4.10
N LYS A 98 8.03 -19.28 4.81
CA LYS A 98 6.60 -19.22 4.50
C LYS A 98 6.26 -17.82 4.01
N PRO A 99 6.18 -17.63 2.69
CA PRO A 99 5.78 -16.32 2.20
C PRO A 99 4.36 -16.01 2.65
N LEU A 100 4.10 -14.74 2.94
CA LEU A 100 2.76 -14.31 3.27
C LEU A 100 1.99 -14.16 1.95
N ASP A 101 1.01 -15.02 1.77
CA ASP A 101 0.25 -15.06 0.53
C ASP A 101 -0.42 -13.71 0.27
N GLY A 102 -0.21 -13.20 -0.94
CA GLY A 102 -0.85 -11.98 -1.37
C GLY A 102 -0.13 -10.70 -1.00
N VAL A 103 0.90 -10.77 -0.15
CA VAL A 103 1.69 -9.59 0.20
C VAL A 103 2.68 -9.34 -0.91
N ASP A 104 2.60 -8.16 -1.51
CA ASP A 104 3.44 -7.83 -2.67
C ASP A 104 4.79 -7.26 -2.27
N PHE A 105 4.89 -6.65 -1.10
CA PHE A 105 6.14 -6.10 -0.61
C PHE A 105 6.06 -5.94 0.89
N MET A 106 7.17 -6.12 1.59
CA MET A 106 7.22 -6.04 3.04
C MET A 106 8.22 -4.99 3.49
N ILE A 107 7.81 -4.16 4.43
CA ILE A 107 8.66 -3.11 5.01
C ILE A 107 8.89 -3.42 6.48
N SER A 108 10.16 -3.34 6.91
CA SER A 108 10.52 -3.52 8.31
C SER A 108 10.31 -2.24 9.10
N LYS A 109 9.81 -2.37 10.32
CA LYS A 109 9.80 -1.26 11.29
C LYS A 109 11.12 -1.22 12.02
N PRO A 110 11.67 -0.06 12.30
CA PRO A 110 11.22 1.27 11.90
C PRO A 110 11.54 1.54 10.42
N PHE A 111 10.80 2.45 9.82
CA PHE A 111 10.97 2.72 8.41
C PHE A 111 11.07 4.23 8.16
N LEU A 112 11.59 4.56 7.00
CA LEU A 112 11.74 5.94 6.54
C LEU A 112 10.85 6.17 5.32
N LEU A 113 10.67 7.44 4.97
CA LEU A 113 9.92 7.77 3.76
C LEU A 113 10.46 7.07 2.54
N GLU A 114 11.79 6.92 2.44
CA GLU A 114 12.41 6.22 1.33
C GLU A 114 11.94 4.79 1.20
N ASN A 115 11.68 4.12 2.33
CA ASN A 115 11.18 2.75 2.31
C ASN A 115 9.77 2.70 1.73
N LEU A 116 8.95 3.69 2.08
CA LEU A 116 7.60 3.77 1.51
C LEU A 116 7.65 4.04 0.02
N ARG A 117 8.54 4.93 -0.40
CA ARG A 117 8.70 5.24 -1.83
C ARG A 117 9.12 4.02 -2.62
N GLU A 118 10.06 3.25 -2.07
CA GLU A 118 10.52 2.04 -2.73
C GLU A 118 9.39 1.03 -2.87
N ALA A 119 8.61 0.83 -1.81
CA ALA A 119 7.51 -0.12 -1.84
C ALA A 119 6.47 0.28 -2.89
N ILE A 120 6.12 1.55 -2.91
CA ILE A 120 5.13 2.05 -3.87
C ILE A 120 5.61 1.82 -5.30
N ALA A 121 6.88 2.13 -5.56
CA ALA A 121 7.43 1.96 -6.90
C ALA A 121 7.46 0.49 -7.32
N LYS A 122 7.67 -0.41 -6.37
CA LYS A 122 7.78 -1.83 -6.68
C LYS A 122 6.43 -2.48 -6.96
N VAL A 123 5.38 -2.02 -6.28
CA VAL A 123 4.10 -2.75 -6.35
C VAL A 123 3.06 -2.06 -7.21
N THR A 124 3.24 -0.78 -7.53
CA THR A 124 2.30 -0.11 -8.42
C THR A 124 2.93 0.00 -9.80
N PRO A 125 2.17 -0.29 -10.85
CA PRO A 125 2.72 -0.17 -12.19
C PRO A 125 3.07 1.27 -12.49
N ALA A 126 4.10 1.47 -13.30
CA ALA A 126 4.44 2.79 -13.78
C ALA A 126 3.25 3.32 -14.55
N GLN A 127 2.83 4.53 -14.20
CA GLN A 127 1.70 5.14 -14.84
C GLN A 127 2.19 6.16 -15.84
N ALA A 128 1.75 6.00 -17.08
CA ALA A 128 2.01 7.05 -18.06
C ALA A 128 1.29 8.31 -17.60
N PRO A 129 1.86 9.49 -17.81
CA PRO A 129 1.13 10.72 -17.52
C PRO A 129 -0.18 10.71 -18.24
N GLU A 130 -1.19 11.27 -17.61
CA GLU A 130 -2.55 11.24 -18.12
C GLU A 130 -2.67 11.77 -19.53
N ASN A 131 -1.91 12.80 -19.81
CA ASN A 131 -1.94 13.44 -21.11
C ASN A 131 -0.82 13.00 -22.02
N ALA A 132 -0.09 11.97 -21.68
CA ALA A 132 0.92 11.43 -22.56
C ALA A 132 0.23 10.57 -23.61
N PRO A 133 0.74 10.59 -24.83
CA PRO A 133 0.21 9.67 -25.83
C PRO A 133 0.50 8.25 -25.39
N ASP A 134 -0.40 7.38 -25.72
CA ASP A 134 -0.27 5.99 -25.42
C ASP A 134 0.91 5.43 -26.18
N PRO A 135 1.93 4.98 -25.50
CA PRO A 135 3.14 4.53 -26.20
C PRO A 135 2.91 3.29 -26.95
N VAL A 136 1.93 2.79 -26.78
CA VAL A 136 1.80 1.68 -27.34
C VAL A 136 0.89 1.35 -28.02
N HIS A 137 0.48 1.86 -27.91
CA HIS A 137 -0.45 1.49 -28.55
C HIS A 137 -0.16 1.36 -29.72
N GLY A 138 0.54 2.07 -29.30
CA GLY A 138 0.85 2.16 -29.95
C GLY A 138 1.19 2.15 -30.05
N GLY A 139 1.15 2.32 -30.15
CA GLY A 139 1.45 2.39 -30.24
C GLY A 139 1.49 2.57 -30.06
N ALA A 140 1.28 2.83 -30.11
CA ALA A 140 1.30 2.96 -29.99
C ALA A 140 1.35 3.03 -30.01
N SER A 141 1.13 3.19 -30.16
CA SER A 141 1.24 3.23 -30.23
C SER A 141 1.29 2.88 -30.45
#